data_f86cba188f972c4d4779abe4517bcbfc
#
_entry.id   f86cba188f972c4d4779abe4517bcbfc
#
_cell.length_a   1.000
_cell.length_b   1.000
_cell.length_c   1.000
_cell.angle_alpha   90.00
_cell.angle_beta   90.00
_cell.angle_gamma   90.00
#
_symmetry.space_group_name_H-M   'P 1'
#
loop_
_entity.id
_entity.type
_entity.pdbx_description
1 polymer ?
#
loop_
_entity_poly.entity_id
_entity_poly.type
_entity_poly.pdbx_seq_one_letter_code
_entity_poly.pdbx_strand_id
1 'polypeptide(L)'
;MKNYNKDFYFEQINDISNVENWLNKLKSEFLIICPMRVGSMGTIKMNKIMQELKNKNPIICSHFDRNFKIGDKIIQLDNNYEKEIFNGEIGYVKNGNNQSITVCYPNNLENTEITYEYKELNQIDLAYAITIHKSQGSEADNILMIVDGNKEFISKELIYTGITRAKKKLFILSTYNLDFYKNLQTSNNRCTNLCN
;
A
#
# COMPACT_ATOMS: atom_id res chain seq x y z
N MET A 1 28.35 -10.06 4.04
CA MET A 1 26.97 -9.91 4.53
C MET A 1 26.84 -8.51 5.11
N LYS A 2 26.03 -7.64 4.51
CA LYS A 2 25.75 -6.32 5.10
C LYS A 2 24.79 -6.55 6.27
N ASN A 3 25.27 -6.38 7.50
CA ASN A 3 24.42 -6.33 8.69
C ASN A 3 23.59 -5.05 8.59
N TYR A 4 22.36 -5.14 8.07
CA TYR A 4 21.37 -4.10 8.20
C TYR A 4 20.79 -4.21 9.61
N ASN A 5 21.28 -3.41 10.55
CA ASN A 5 20.56 -3.14 11.80
C ASN A 5 19.28 -2.41 11.42
N LYS A 6 18.17 -3.15 11.32
CA LYS A 6 16.84 -2.57 11.11
C LYS A 6 16.28 -2.19 12.48
N ASP A 7 15.84 -0.96 12.60
CA ASP A 7 15.06 -0.55 13.77
C ASP A 7 13.67 -1.17 13.65
N PHE A 8 13.28 -1.93 14.66
CA PHE A 8 11.99 -2.60 14.73
C PHE A 8 11.18 -2.05 15.89
N TYR A 9 9.93 -1.66 15.59
CA TYR A 9 8.98 -1.14 16.57
C TYR A 9 7.66 -1.88 16.44
N PHE A 10 7.08 -2.28 17.56
CA PHE A 10 5.78 -2.93 17.62
C PHE A 10 4.89 -2.19 18.61
N GLU A 11 3.66 -1.90 18.20
CA GLU A 11 2.63 -1.32 19.06
C GLU A 11 1.32 -2.07 18.87
N GLN A 12 0.74 -2.56 19.97
CA GLN A 12 -0.60 -3.10 19.95
C GLN A 12 -1.60 -1.95 20.00
N ILE A 13 -2.54 -1.96 19.06
CA ILE A 13 -3.60 -0.95 18.93
C ILE A 13 -4.97 -1.59 19.12
N ASN A 14 -5.95 -0.80 19.51
CA ASN A 14 -7.31 -1.28 19.72
C ASN A 14 -8.22 -1.01 18.51
N ASP A 15 -8.02 0.13 17.86
CA ASP A 15 -8.89 0.59 16.78
C ASP A 15 -8.17 1.53 15.81
N ILE A 16 -8.92 2.02 14.82
CA ILE A 16 -8.44 2.92 13.77
C ILE A 16 -7.99 4.29 14.30
N SER A 17 -8.57 4.78 15.42
CA SER A 17 -8.21 6.09 15.97
C SER A 17 -6.78 6.11 16.49
N ASN A 18 -6.30 4.99 17.00
CA ASN A 18 -4.88 4.83 17.37
C ASN A 18 -3.97 4.99 16.15
N VAL A 19 -4.36 4.41 15.01
CA VAL A 19 -3.62 4.54 13.75
C VAL A 19 -3.59 5.99 13.28
N GLU A 20 -4.73 6.67 13.26
CA GLU A 20 -4.82 8.07 12.85
C GLU A 20 -3.94 8.98 13.73
N ASN A 21 -3.98 8.78 15.05
CA ASN A 21 -3.14 9.51 15.98
C ASN A 21 -1.64 9.24 15.73
N TRP A 22 -1.30 8.01 15.38
CA TRP A 22 0.07 7.62 15.07
C TRP A 22 0.53 8.25 13.75
N LEU A 23 -0.29 8.19 12.69
CA LEU A 23 -0.01 8.79 11.38
C LEU A 23 0.20 10.30 11.46
N ASN A 24 -0.56 11.00 12.30
CA ASN A 24 -0.39 12.44 12.53
C ASN A 24 0.98 12.82 13.12
N LYS A 25 1.61 11.91 13.86
CA LYS A 25 2.93 12.11 14.47
C LYS A 25 4.10 11.79 13.54
N LEU A 26 3.83 11.17 12.38
CA LEU A 26 4.87 10.79 11.43
C LEU A 26 5.55 12.02 10.81
N LYS A 27 6.85 12.14 11.05
CA LYS A 27 7.70 13.19 10.47
C LYS A 27 8.41 12.77 9.17
N SER A 28 8.46 11.47 8.90
CA SER A 28 9.13 10.90 7.73
C SER A 28 8.14 10.17 6.83
N GLU A 29 8.53 9.97 5.58
CA GLU A 29 7.75 9.15 4.65
C GLU A 29 7.85 7.67 4.99
N PHE A 30 6.71 7.00 4.93
CA PHE A 30 6.57 5.56 5.09
C PHE A 30 5.79 4.98 3.94
N LEU A 31 6.18 3.80 3.49
CA LEU A 31 5.31 2.95 2.72
C LEU A 31 4.39 2.19 3.69
N ILE A 32 3.09 2.44 3.61
CA ILE A 32 2.11 1.75 4.44
C ILE A 32 1.72 0.46 3.74
N ILE A 33 1.79 -0.65 4.45
CA ILE A 33 1.38 -1.96 3.94
C ILE A 33 0.36 -2.61 4.88
N CYS A 34 -0.67 -3.22 4.29
CA CYS A 34 -1.72 -3.91 5.02
C CYS A 34 -1.92 -5.33 4.48
N PRO A 35 -2.34 -6.30 5.31
CA PRO A 35 -2.66 -7.64 4.84
C PRO A 35 -3.79 -7.65 3.81
N MET A 36 -4.80 -6.82 4.00
CA MET A 36 -6.04 -6.83 3.24
C MET A 36 -6.36 -5.48 2.60
N ARG A 37 -7.19 -5.55 1.53
CA ARG A 37 -7.71 -4.36 0.87
C ARG A 37 -8.90 -3.77 1.61
N VAL A 38 -9.82 -4.62 2.04
CA VAL A 38 -11.08 -4.26 2.71
C VAL A 38 -10.94 -4.50 4.21
N GLY A 39 -11.68 -3.76 5.02
CA GLY A 39 -11.69 -3.87 6.48
C GLY A 39 -11.45 -2.53 7.16
N SER A 40 -11.53 -2.53 8.50
CA SER A 40 -11.39 -1.33 9.34
C SER A 40 -10.04 -0.64 9.15
N MET A 41 -8.99 -1.40 8.89
CA MET A 41 -7.61 -0.94 8.66
C MET A 41 -7.05 -1.46 7.32
N GLY A 42 -7.92 -1.80 6.36
CA GLY A 42 -7.53 -2.20 5.01
C GLY A 42 -7.03 -1.02 4.17
N THR A 43 -6.37 -1.33 3.04
CA THR A 43 -5.73 -0.29 2.21
C THR A 43 -6.71 0.76 1.70
N ILE A 44 -7.99 0.42 1.43
CA ILE A 44 -9.01 1.40 1.02
C ILE A 44 -9.18 2.48 2.09
N LYS A 45 -9.35 2.07 3.35
CA LYS A 45 -9.53 3.00 4.46
C LYS A 45 -8.26 3.79 4.74
N MET A 46 -7.10 3.13 4.73
CA MET A 46 -5.81 3.79 4.95
C MET A 46 -5.50 4.82 3.87
N ASN A 47 -5.81 4.54 2.61
CA ASN A 47 -5.63 5.46 1.51
C ASN A 47 -6.46 6.74 1.69
N LYS A 48 -7.74 6.61 2.11
CA LYS A 48 -8.60 7.77 2.38
C LYS A 48 -8.03 8.64 3.51
N ILE A 49 -7.67 8.04 4.62
CA ILE A 49 -7.07 8.75 5.76
C ILE A 49 -5.78 9.46 5.35
N MET A 50 -4.89 8.76 4.67
CA MET A 50 -3.62 9.32 4.24
C MET A 50 -3.78 10.44 3.21
N GLN A 51 -4.70 10.29 2.27
CA GLN A 51 -5.03 11.35 1.33
C GLN A 51 -5.50 12.61 2.06
N GLU A 52 -6.41 12.47 3.03
CA GLU A 52 -6.90 13.60 3.83
C GLU A 52 -5.81 14.26 4.68
N LEU A 53 -4.88 13.47 5.22
CA LEU A 53 -3.76 13.98 6.03
C LEU A 53 -2.69 14.68 5.17
N LYS A 54 -2.32 14.10 4.03
CA LYS A 54 -1.16 14.51 3.25
C LYS A 54 -1.49 15.43 2.08
N ASN A 55 -2.70 15.33 1.52
CA ASN A 55 -3.08 16.09 0.33
C ASN A 55 -4.33 16.95 0.57
N LYS A 56 -4.13 18.25 0.72
CA LYS A 56 -5.19 19.23 0.94
C LYS A 56 -5.74 19.85 -0.34
N ASN A 57 -5.24 19.43 -1.50
CA ASN A 57 -5.73 19.91 -2.78
C ASN A 57 -7.20 19.50 -2.99
N PRO A 58 -7.96 20.26 -3.79
CA PRO A 58 -9.33 19.93 -4.13
C PRO A 58 -9.40 18.62 -4.93
N ILE A 59 -10.55 17.96 -4.86
CA ILE A 59 -10.85 16.80 -5.69
C ILE A 59 -11.01 17.30 -7.14
N ILE A 60 -10.29 16.66 -8.06
CA ILE A 60 -10.36 16.96 -9.50
C ILE A 60 -11.19 15.95 -10.29
N CYS A 61 -11.27 14.71 -9.79
CA CYS A 61 -12.04 13.64 -10.39
C CYS A 61 -12.54 12.67 -9.32
N SER A 62 -13.76 12.16 -9.50
CA SER A 62 -14.31 11.09 -8.66
C SER A 62 -14.72 9.93 -9.54
N HIS A 63 -14.33 8.71 -9.15
CA HIS A 63 -14.66 7.49 -9.86
C HIS A 63 -15.07 6.40 -8.85
N PHE A 64 -16.37 6.07 -8.84
CA PHE A 64 -16.99 5.25 -7.79
C PHE A 64 -16.72 5.82 -6.39
N ASP A 65 -16.12 5.05 -5.51
CA ASP A 65 -15.77 5.41 -4.12
C ASP A 65 -14.38 6.04 -3.96
N ARG A 66 -13.69 6.35 -5.07
CA ARG A 66 -12.35 6.94 -5.12
C ARG A 66 -12.40 8.38 -5.59
N ASN A 67 -11.72 9.23 -4.87
CA ASN A 67 -11.51 10.63 -5.21
C ASN A 67 -10.03 10.83 -5.53
N PHE A 68 -9.76 11.57 -6.61
CA PHE A 68 -8.40 11.88 -7.02
C PHE A 68 -8.14 13.38 -6.89
N LYS A 69 -6.95 13.72 -6.42
CA LYS A 69 -6.48 15.09 -6.24
C LYS A 69 -5.10 15.24 -6.89
N ILE A 70 -4.76 16.45 -7.34
CA ILE A 70 -3.41 16.73 -7.83
C ILE A 70 -2.40 16.40 -6.72
N GLY A 71 -1.32 15.69 -7.06
CA GLY A 71 -0.30 15.25 -6.12
C GLY A 71 -0.59 13.93 -5.42
N ASP A 72 -1.75 13.29 -5.66
CA ASP A 72 -2.01 11.96 -5.12
C ASP A 72 -1.02 10.94 -5.64
N LYS A 73 -0.56 10.07 -4.74
CA LYS A 73 0.23 8.90 -5.08
C LYS A 73 -0.71 7.79 -5.52
N ILE A 74 -0.46 7.23 -6.68
CA ILE A 74 -1.27 6.16 -7.26
C ILE A 74 -0.43 4.98 -7.72
N ILE A 75 -1.08 3.82 -7.88
CA ILE A 75 -0.49 2.59 -8.39
C ILE A 75 -1.29 2.11 -9.59
N GLN A 76 -0.59 1.66 -10.63
CA GLN A 76 -1.16 0.90 -11.75
C GLN A 76 -1.60 -0.48 -11.28
N LEU A 77 -2.82 -0.88 -11.62
CA LEU A 77 -3.40 -2.16 -11.17
C LEU A 77 -3.20 -3.28 -12.18
N ASP A 78 -3.18 -2.96 -13.47
CA ASP A 78 -3.14 -3.89 -14.59
C ASP A 78 -2.03 -3.51 -15.56
N ASN A 79 -1.52 -4.47 -16.35
CA ASN A 79 -0.61 -4.15 -17.43
C ASN A 79 -1.37 -3.46 -18.55
N ASN A 80 -0.87 -2.33 -19.00
CA ASN A 80 -1.37 -1.64 -20.20
C ASN A 80 -0.22 -1.52 -21.21
N TYR A 81 -0.19 -2.44 -22.16
CA TYR A 81 0.87 -2.54 -23.16
C TYR A 81 0.82 -1.39 -24.18
N GLU A 82 -0.34 -0.78 -24.43
CA GLU A 82 -0.48 0.35 -25.34
C GLU A 82 0.15 1.63 -24.75
N LYS A 83 0.05 1.78 -23.43
CA LYS A 83 0.61 2.91 -22.68
C LYS A 83 1.97 2.61 -22.07
N GLU A 84 2.50 1.40 -22.29
CA GLU A 84 3.79 0.92 -21.77
C GLU A 84 3.91 1.08 -20.24
N ILE A 85 2.81 0.86 -19.51
CA ILE A 85 2.76 0.92 -18.05
C ILE A 85 2.34 -0.43 -17.48
N PHE A 86 2.98 -0.86 -16.40
CA PHE A 86 2.82 -2.18 -15.85
C PHE A 86 2.23 -2.18 -14.44
N ASN A 87 1.58 -3.29 -14.09
CA ASN A 87 1.02 -3.49 -12.77
C ASN A 87 2.07 -3.30 -11.67
N GLY A 88 1.73 -2.50 -10.68
CA GLY A 88 2.60 -2.19 -9.54
C GLY A 88 3.42 -0.90 -9.71
N GLU A 89 3.46 -0.30 -10.89
CA GLU A 89 4.14 0.97 -11.07
C GLU A 89 3.43 2.09 -10.32
N ILE A 90 4.23 2.94 -9.68
CA ILE A 90 3.76 4.03 -8.83
C ILE A 90 4.03 5.37 -9.52
N GLY A 91 2.99 6.19 -9.59
CA GLY A 91 3.05 7.53 -10.14
C GLY A 91 2.35 8.56 -9.26
N TYR A 92 2.33 9.79 -9.74
CA TYR A 92 1.71 10.91 -9.06
C TYR A 92 0.75 11.65 -10.00
N VAL A 93 -0.44 11.98 -9.51
CA VAL A 93 -1.41 12.77 -10.27
C VAL A 93 -0.84 14.16 -10.54
N LYS A 94 -0.56 14.48 -11.79
CA LYS A 94 0.00 15.75 -12.23
C LYS A 94 -1.10 16.79 -12.53
N ASN A 95 -2.15 16.33 -13.21
CA ASN A 95 -3.26 17.20 -13.65
C ASN A 95 -4.50 16.33 -13.91
N GLY A 96 -5.64 16.96 -14.11
CA GLY A 96 -6.87 16.27 -14.49
C GLY A 96 -8.12 17.14 -14.36
N ASN A 97 -9.22 16.54 -14.73
CA ASN A 97 -10.56 17.11 -14.65
C ASN A 97 -11.58 15.96 -14.44
N ASN A 98 -12.88 16.26 -14.50
CA ASN A 98 -13.94 15.28 -14.30
C ASN A 98 -13.96 14.13 -15.32
N GLN A 99 -13.21 14.23 -16.42
CA GLN A 99 -13.23 13.26 -17.52
C GLN A 99 -11.93 12.49 -17.67
N SER A 100 -10.81 13.03 -17.17
CA SER A 100 -9.49 12.40 -17.31
C SER A 100 -8.54 12.84 -16.21
N ILE A 101 -7.52 12.01 -15.98
CA ILE A 101 -6.42 12.26 -15.04
C ILE A 101 -5.10 11.97 -15.75
N THR A 102 -4.16 12.89 -15.66
CA THR A 102 -2.79 12.69 -16.13
C THR A 102 -1.89 12.35 -14.93
N VAL A 103 -1.19 11.24 -15.03
CA VAL A 103 -0.27 10.71 -14.03
C VAL A 103 1.14 10.78 -14.56
N CYS A 104 2.04 11.27 -13.73
CA CYS A 104 3.48 11.24 -13.96
C CYS A 104 4.08 10.04 -13.25
N TYR A 105 4.71 9.14 -14.02
CA TYR A 105 5.47 7.99 -13.52
C TYR A 105 6.96 8.33 -13.59
N PRO A 106 7.65 8.41 -12.43
CA PRO A 106 9.08 8.68 -12.42
C PRO A 106 9.85 7.45 -12.91
N ASN A 107 10.44 7.53 -14.08
CA ASN A 107 11.34 6.52 -14.62
C ASN A 107 12.80 6.99 -14.49
N ASN A 108 13.77 6.06 -14.55
CA ASN A 108 15.19 6.32 -14.34
C ASN A 108 15.80 7.33 -15.35
N LEU A 109 15.17 7.57 -16.49
CA LEU A 109 15.70 8.39 -17.57
C LEU A 109 14.79 9.58 -17.94
N GLU A 110 13.48 9.39 -17.95
CA GLU A 110 12.48 10.44 -18.25
C GLU A 110 11.19 10.18 -17.51
N ASN A 111 10.50 11.26 -17.11
CA ASN A 111 9.18 11.14 -16.52
C ASN A 111 8.15 10.79 -17.60
N THR A 112 7.53 9.64 -17.50
CA THR A 112 6.45 9.24 -18.42
C THR A 112 5.13 9.78 -17.93
N GLU A 113 4.43 10.54 -18.75
CA GLU A 113 3.11 11.08 -18.45
C GLU A 113 2.04 10.27 -19.18
N ILE A 114 1.11 9.72 -18.41
CA ILE A 114 0.01 8.90 -18.95
C ILE A 114 -1.31 9.53 -18.56
N THR A 115 -2.17 9.75 -19.56
CA THR A 115 -3.54 10.20 -19.35
C THR A 115 -4.48 9.02 -19.34
N TYR A 116 -5.29 8.96 -18.29
CA TYR A 116 -6.37 7.99 -18.10
C TYR A 116 -7.71 8.69 -18.32
N GLU A 117 -8.47 8.23 -19.29
CA GLU A 117 -9.85 8.63 -19.46
C GLU A 117 -10.73 8.09 -18.33
N TYR A 118 -11.89 8.68 -18.10
CA TYR A 118 -12.79 8.28 -17.00
C TYR A 118 -13.06 6.78 -16.95
N LYS A 119 -13.26 6.13 -18.10
CA LYS A 119 -13.46 4.66 -18.22
C LYS A 119 -12.23 3.82 -17.87
N GLU A 120 -11.05 4.42 -17.90
CA GLU A 120 -9.77 3.75 -17.62
C GLU A 120 -9.33 3.92 -16.16
N LEU A 121 -10.04 4.74 -15.36
CA LEU A 121 -9.69 4.99 -13.97
C LEU A 121 -9.82 3.73 -13.06
N ASN A 122 -10.43 2.67 -13.55
CA ASN A 122 -10.41 1.36 -12.90
C ASN A 122 -9.03 0.70 -12.92
N GLN A 123 -8.13 1.12 -13.82
CA GLN A 123 -6.76 0.60 -13.94
C GLN A 123 -5.81 1.19 -12.89
N ILE A 124 -6.23 2.20 -12.14
CA ILE A 124 -5.39 2.87 -11.13
C ILE A 124 -6.08 2.90 -9.77
N ASP A 125 -5.30 2.99 -8.69
CA ASP A 125 -5.81 3.17 -7.32
C ASP A 125 -4.88 4.09 -6.52
N LEU A 126 -5.34 4.64 -5.40
CA LEU A 126 -4.50 5.37 -4.47
C LEU A 126 -3.41 4.44 -3.89
N ALA A 127 -2.21 4.98 -3.68
CA ALA A 127 -1.04 4.23 -3.25
C ALA A 127 -0.31 4.81 -2.03
N TYR A 128 -1.01 5.51 -1.17
CA TYR A 128 -0.48 5.86 0.15
C TYR A 128 -0.30 4.61 1.02
N ALA A 129 -1.23 3.64 0.85
CA ALA A 129 -1.17 2.31 1.42
C ALA A 129 -1.43 1.25 0.35
N ILE A 130 -0.63 0.17 0.34
CA ILE A 130 -0.78 -0.95 -0.58
C ILE A 130 -0.88 -2.28 0.18
N THR A 131 -1.37 -3.32 -0.47
CA THR A 131 -1.37 -4.64 0.18
C THR A 131 0.06 -5.21 0.24
N ILE A 132 0.32 -6.07 1.25
CA ILE A 132 1.61 -6.75 1.38
C ILE A 132 1.94 -7.52 0.08
N HIS A 133 0.97 -8.16 -0.56
CA HIS A 133 1.18 -8.84 -1.84
C HIS A 133 1.65 -7.88 -2.95
N LYS A 134 1.03 -6.69 -3.05
CA LYS A 134 1.44 -5.69 -4.06
C LYS A 134 2.79 -5.05 -3.74
N SER A 135 3.26 -5.13 -2.50
CA SER A 135 4.60 -4.67 -2.13
C SER A 135 5.71 -5.67 -2.50
N GLN A 136 5.38 -6.87 -3.00
CA GLN A 136 6.38 -7.84 -3.45
C GLN A 136 7.22 -7.24 -4.59
N GLY A 137 8.54 -7.41 -4.49
CA GLY A 137 9.49 -6.79 -5.43
C GLY A 137 9.86 -5.33 -5.11
N SER A 138 9.08 -4.64 -4.29
CA SER A 138 9.37 -3.27 -3.85
C SER A 138 10.03 -3.27 -2.48
N GLU A 139 10.86 -2.27 -2.23
CA GLU A 139 11.47 -2.04 -0.92
C GLU A 139 11.42 -0.55 -0.59
N ALA A 140 11.33 -0.21 0.69
CA ALA A 140 11.37 1.18 1.16
C ALA A 140 12.24 1.31 2.42
N ASP A 141 12.81 2.49 2.62
CA ASP A 141 13.61 2.77 3.81
C ASP A 141 12.79 2.57 5.08
N ASN A 142 11.57 3.08 5.10
CA ASN A 142 10.69 3.01 6.25
C ASN A 142 9.35 2.36 5.85
N ILE A 143 8.97 1.34 6.57
CA ILE A 143 7.70 0.62 6.41
C ILE A 143 6.84 0.80 7.66
N LEU A 144 5.58 1.12 7.45
CA LEU A 144 4.53 0.99 8.43
C LEU A 144 3.62 -0.17 8.03
N MET A 145 3.69 -1.27 8.75
CA MET A 145 2.81 -2.42 8.55
C MET A 145 1.64 -2.35 9.54
N ILE A 146 0.42 -2.27 9.03
CA ILE A 146 -0.80 -2.25 9.83
C ILE A 146 -1.47 -3.61 9.69
N VAL A 147 -1.55 -4.36 10.80
CA VAL A 147 -2.06 -5.73 10.80
C VAL A 147 -3.36 -5.80 11.59
N ASP A 148 -4.44 -5.97 10.84
CA ASP A 148 -5.81 -6.09 11.34
C ASP A 148 -6.61 -7.04 10.45
N GLY A 149 -7.79 -7.49 10.93
CA GLY A 149 -8.74 -8.26 10.15
C GLY A 149 -8.87 -9.72 10.58
N ASN A 150 -9.30 -10.60 9.67
CA ASN A 150 -9.48 -12.01 10.01
C ASN A 150 -8.13 -12.73 10.10
N LYS A 151 -7.91 -13.41 11.25
CA LYS A 151 -6.69 -14.20 11.55
C LYS A 151 -6.36 -15.24 10.48
N GLU A 152 -7.36 -15.80 9.83
CA GLU A 152 -7.19 -16.84 8.81
C GLU A 152 -6.44 -16.35 7.56
N PHE A 153 -6.48 -15.03 7.29
CA PHE A 153 -5.76 -14.43 6.17
C PHE A 153 -4.36 -13.94 6.54
N ILE A 154 -3.98 -14.04 7.82
CA ILE A 154 -2.68 -13.59 8.30
C ILE A 154 -1.79 -14.82 8.50
N SER A 155 -0.97 -15.11 7.49
CA SER A 155 -0.02 -16.20 7.55
C SER A 155 1.40 -15.73 7.90
N LYS A 156 2.23 -16.69 8.32
CA LYS A 156 3.64 -16.42 8.60
C LYS A 156 4.38 -15.88 7.37
N GLU A 157 4.09 -16.41 6.19
CA GLU A 157 4.69 -16.01 4.93
C GLU A 157 4.29 -14.58 4.55
N LEU A 158 3.01 -14.22 4.78
CA LEU A 158 2.53 -12.87 4.54
C LEU A 158 3.26 -11.85 5.42
N ILE A 159 3.34 -12.13 6.73
CA ILE A 159 4.05 -11.27 7.68
C ILE A 159 5.54 -11.18 7.33
N TYR A 160 6.18 -12.31 7.02
CA TYR A 160 7.58 -12.32 6.58
C TYR A 160 7.80 -11.47 5.32
N THR A 161 6.90 -11.59 4.34
CA THR A 161 6.93 -10.75 3.12
C THR A 161 6.90 -9.27 3.48
N GLY A 162 6.01 -8.85 4.36
CA GLY A 162 5.91 -7.45 4.80
C GLY A 162 7.17 -6.97 5.53
N ILE A 163 7.70 -7.78 6.45
CA ILE A 163 8.93 -7.46 7.23
C ILE A 163 10.13 -7.25 6.30
N THR A 164 10.24 -8.07 5.25
CA THR A 164 11.38 -8.01 4.33
C THR A 164 11.38 -6.77 3.43
N ARG A 165 10.26 -6.05 3.33
CA ARG A 165 10.17 -4.81 2.53
C ARG A 165 10.92 -3.63 3.14
N ALA A 166 11.15 -3.61 4.46
CA ALA A 166 11.84 -2.52 5.13
C ALA A 166 13.36 -2.61 4.93
N LYS A 167 13.98 -1.49 4.54
CA LYS A 167 15.45 -1.37 4.49
C LYS A 167 16.03 -0.89 5.82
N LYS A 168 15.43 0.12 6.44
CA LYS A 168 15.95 0.76 7.66
C LYS A 168 15.02 0.60 8.85
N LYS A 169 13.75 1.01 8.73
CA LYS A 169 12.80 1.04 9.85
C LYS A 169 11.54 0.26 9.51
N LEU A 170 11.11 -0.56 10.46
CA LEU A 170 9.85 -1.26 10.40
C LEU A 170 9.02 -0.94 11.64
N PHE A 171 7.85 -0.36 11.42
CA PHE A 171 6.84 -0.19 12.45
C PHE A 171 5.69 -1.16 12.18
N ILE A 172 5.25 -1.86 13.21
CA ILE A 172 4.07 -2.72 13.14
C ILE A 172 3.03 -2.18 14.14
N LEU A 173 1.90 -1.73 13.59
CA LEU A 173 0.69 -1.46 14.37
C LEU A 173 -0.25 -2.64 14.19
N SER A 174 -0.69 -3.24 15.29
CA SER A 174 -1.48 -4.46 15.22
C SER A 174 -2.58 -4.51 16.25
N THR A 175 -3.76 -5.01 15.85
CA THR A 175 -4.83 -5.38 16.80
C THR A 175 -4.52 -6.70 17.53
N TYR A 176 -3.50 -7.43 17.08
CA TYR A 176 -3.04 -8.66 17.71
C TYR A 176 -1.83 -8.39 18.59
N ASN A 177 -1.69 -9.17 19.69
CA ASN A 177 -0.53 -9.14 20.56
C ASN A 177 0.66 -9.92 19.95
N LEU A 178 1.84 -9.81 20.57
CA LEU A 178 3.05 -10.50 20.11
C LEU A 178 2.94 -12.03 20.13
N ASP A 179 2.13 -12.59 21.04
CA ASP A 179 1.97 -14.05 21.12
C ASP A 179 1.22 -14.61 19.91
N PHE A 180 0.32 -13.81 19.30
CA PHE A 180 -0.29 -14.16 18.04
C PHE A 180 0.77 -14.45 16.97
N TYR A 181 1.78 -13.59 16.84
CA TYR A 181 2.83 -13.73 15.82
C TYR A 181 3.76 -14.92 16.08
N LYS A 182 4.03 -15.26 17.35
CA LYS A 182 4.81 -16.45 17.71
C LYS A 182 4.11 -17.74 17.29
N ASN A 183 2.78 -17.75 17.31
CA ASN A 183 1.94 -18.91 17.03
C ASN A 183 1.41 -18.96 15.60
N LEU A 184 1.82 -18.03 14.72
CA LEU A 184 1.43 -18.06 13.32
C LEU A 184 1.92 -19.36 12.65
N GLN A 185 0.97 -20.07 12.07
CA GLN A 185 1.26 -21.25 11.28
C GLN A 185 1.75 -20.86 9.88
N THR A 186 2.60 -21.70 9.30
CA THR A 186 2.86 -21.66 7.86
C THR A 186 1.57 -21.97 7.11
N SER A 187 1.30 -21.27 6.01
CA SER A 187 0.15 -21.59 5.17
C SER A 187 0.33 -22.99 4.60
N ASN A 188 -0.22 -23.99 5.31
CA ASN A 188 -0.38 -25.32 4.75
C ASN A 188 -1.54 -25.24 3.77
N ASN A 189 -1.22 -25.33 2.49
CA ASN A 189 -2.03 -25.82 1.37
C ASN A 189 -1.92 -24.91 0.15
N ARG A 190 -0.72 -24.93 -0.46
CA ARG A 190 -0.77 -25.08 -1.91
C ARG A 190 -0.85 -26.59 -2.15
N CYS A 191 -2.07 -27.13 -2.23
CA CYS A 191 -2.29 -28.37 -2.97
C CYS A 191 -1.88 -28.04 -4.41
N THR A 192 -0.64 -28.31 -4.74
CA THR A 192 -0.24 -28.45 -6.12
C THR A 192 -0.93 -29.70 -6.62
N ASN A 193 -2.05 -29.55 -7.34
CA ASN A 193 -2.59 -30.59 -8.22
C ASN A 193 -1.58 -30.85 -9.36
N LEU A 194 -0.35 -31.19 -9.01
CA LEU A 194 0.69 -31.68 -9.90
C LEU A 194 1.04 -33.10 -9.44
N CYS A 195 0.03 -33.94 -9.44
CA CYS A 195 0.19 -35.41 -9.44
C CYS A 195 -0.89 -35.96 -10.38
N ASN A 196 -0.49 -36.17 -11.61
CA ASN A 196 -0.73 -37.18 -12.62
C ASN A 196 -0.71 -36.58 -14.02
#